data_d0fe2b6b2de76cec9b4e08d7b82b5086
#
_entry.id   d0fe2b6b2de76cec9b4e08d7b82b5086
#
_cell.length_a   1.000
_cell.length_b   1.000
_cell.length_c   1.000
_cell.angle_alpha   90.00
_cell.angle_beta   90.00
_cell.angle_gamma   90.00
#
_symmetry.space_group_name_H-M   'P 1'
#
loop_
_entity.id
_entity.type
_entity.pdbx_description
1 polymer ?
#
loop_
_entity_poly.entity_id
_entity_poly.type
_entity_poly.pdbx_seq_one_letter_code
_entity_poly.pdbx_strand_id
1 'polypeptide(L)'
;PLPHCLPSLQKAASSKFGRTAQQVLDTAQSLYEKKLTTYPRTDCRYLPEEQFQDAARLITALSGVSGLEAVTAKADSALRGPVWDTKKITAHHAIIPTGEKPQSLTVQETNLYLMIAVQYFLQFYPPMSYEAQKIVVSINDTTWEARGRLILEPGWTGVAAEEDEDAKKKEPEQSLPPVSSDTPVTCADVETLKKKTTPPSRLSEGSLIEAMANMHRFVSDASAKATLKENEGLGTEATRASIIETLKGRKYIEPSGKSLVSTPLGQSLIDMPPGVLKDPVMTAQWEQRLEQIARGELTLDAFMQDQIAILPTLLNSVLSLPVTLLPGVFPCQKCGKAMCKRPDKKYGGFFWACSDPDCHTFLPDNNGKPGAPREKAVPSEFPCPVCNQPLYRKEKEGDTYWACYNREGHANGENVFLPDDNGKPGKPKPRAPRIVTEFVCPDCGKPLLLKNGTSKTGKAWERFDCSGFPQCKASFWGSNGKPDFDKRAGTK
;
A
#
# COMPACT_ATOMS: atom_id res chain seq x y z
N PRO A 1 -8.78 -23.11 -24.30
CA PRO A 1 -8.24 -22.40 -23.14
C PRO A 1 -7.42 -23.36 -22.27
N LEU A 2 -6.40 -22.88 -21.52
CA LEU A 2 -5.68 -23.71 -20.55
C LEU A 2 -6.31 -23.57 -19.17
N PRO A 3 -6.22 -24.54 -18.26
CA PRO A 3 -6.62 -24.44 -16.87
C PRO A 3 -5.95 -23.25 -16.16
N HIS A 4 -6.41 -22.93 -14.98
CA HIS A 4 -5.82 -21.83 -14.22
C HIS A 4 -4.52 -22.25 -13.52
N CYS A 5 -3.55 -21.34 -13.55
CA CYS A 5 -2.52 -21.18 -12.53
C CYS A 5 -2.90 -20.00 -11.61
N LEU A 6 -2.18 -19.79 -10.52
CA LEU A 6 -2.53 -18.73 -9.58
C LEU A 6 -2.58 -17.33 -10.23
N PRO A 7 -1.57 -16.87 -11.01
CA PRO A 7 -1.65 -15.55 -11.66
C PRO A 7 -2.86 -15.41 -12.60
N SER A 8 -3.18 -16.44 -13.39
CA SER A 8 -4.33 -16.39 -14.30
C SER A 8 -5.66 -16.37 -13.56
N LEU A 9 -5.76 -17.10 -12.43
CA LEU A 9 -6.93 -17.11 -11.57
C LEU A 9 -7.14 -15.76 -10.89
N GLN A 10 -6.06 -15.17 -10.37
CA GLN A 10 -6.09 -13.84 -9.76
C GLN A 10 -6.54 -12.77 -10.76
N LYS A 11 -6.01 -12.82 -11.99
CA LYS A 11 -6.43 -11.90 -13.07
C LYS A 11 -7.93 -12.06 -13.38
N ALA A 12 -8.38 -13.28 -13.61
CA ALA A 12 -9.77 -13.55 -13.96
C ALA A 12 -10.75 -13.17 -12.84
N ALA A 13 -10.43 -13.51 -11.58
CA ALA A 13 -11.26 -13.17 -10.43
C ALA A 13 -11.25 -11.66 -10.12
N SER A 14 -10.13 -10.98 -10.34
CA SER A 14 -10.05 -9.52 -10.25
C SER A 14 -10.93 -8.83 -11.28
N SER A 15 -10.89 -9.27 -12.54
CA SER A 15 -11.71 -8.73 -13.63
C SER A 15 -13.21 -8.96 -13.36
N LYS A 16 -13.59 -10.20 -13.04
CA LYS A 16 -14.99 -10.61 -12.90
C LYS A 16 -15.65 -10.13 -11.61
N PHE A 17 -14.95 -10.26 -10.47
CA PHE A 17 -15.51 -10.04 -9.14
C PHE A 17 -14.88 -8.86 -8.40
N GLY A 18 -13.89 -8.16 -8.96
CA GLY A 18 -13.18 -7.06 -8.31
C GLY A 18 -12.37 -7.50 -7.07
N ARG A 19 -11.95 -8.78 -7.01
CA ARG A 19 -11.21 -9.32 -5.86
C ARG A 19 -9.74 -8.92 -5.92
N THR A 20 -9.17 -8.66 -4.72
CA THR A 20 -7.73 -8.44 -4.60
C THR A 20 -6.96 -9.74 -4.83
N ALA A 21 -5.71 -9.63 -5.22
CA ALA A 21 -4.83 -10.78 -5.41
C ALA A 21 -4.69 -11.63 -4.14
N GLN A 22 -4.62 -10.99 -2.98
CA GLN A 22 -4.53 -11.68 -1.68
C GLN A 22 -5.83 -12.42 -1.36
N GLN A 23 -7.00 -11.78 -1.57
CA GLN A 23 -8.29 -12.44 -1.35
C GLN A 23 -8.46 -13.69 -2.21
N VAL A 24 -8.00 -13.65 -3.46
CA VAL A 24 -8.05 -14.82 -4.35
C VAL A 24 -7.13 -15.92 -3.84
N LEU A 25 -5.91 -15.60 -3.42
CA LEU A 25 -4.97 -16.57 -2.86
C LEU A 25 -5.55 -17.22 -1.59
N ASP A 26 -6.08 -16.43 -0.66
CA ASP A 26 -6.64 -16.93 0.60
C ASP A 26 -7.86 -17.86 0.33
N THR A 27 -8.71 -17.46 -0.62
CA THR A 27 -9.87 -18.28 -1.03
C THR A 27 -9.44 -19.58 -1.70
N ALA A 28 -8.45 -19.53 -2.59
CA ALA A 28 -7.90 -20.72 -3.25
C ALA A 28 -7.22 -21.67 -2.26
N GLN A 29 -6.52 -21.11 -1.26
CA GLN A 29 -5.93 -21.87 -0.17
C GLN A 29 -7.02 -22.59 0.66
N SER A 30 -8.12 -21.90 0.99
CA SER A 30 -9.26 -22.50 1.68
C SER A 30 -9.90 -23.64 0.89
N LEU A 31 -10.08 -23.49 -0.43
CA LEU A 31 -10.59 -24.56 -1.31
C LEU A 31 -9.65 -25.79 -1.32
N TYR A 32 -8.37 -25.56 -1.34
CA TYR A 32 -7.36 -26.62 -1.25
C TYR A 32 -7.42 -27.37 0.09
N GLU A 33 -7.49 -26.64 1.20
CA GLU A 33 -7.61 -27.22 2.56
C GLU A 33 -8.90 -28.02 2.73
N LYS A 34 -9.98 -27.61 2.07
CA LYS A 34 -11.24 -28.35 1.95
C LYS A 34 -11.16 -29.54 0.97
N LYS A 35 -10.01 -29.77 0.36
CA LYS A 35 -9.76 -30.84 -0.64
C LYS A 35 -10.62 -30.73 -1.91
N LEU A 36 -11.10 -29.53 -2.24
CA LEU A 36 -11.95 -29.30 -3.41
C LEU A 36 -11.14 -29.01 -4.67
N THR A 37 -9.94 -28.44 -4.51
CA THR A 37 -9.01 -28.13 -5.60
C THR A 37 -7.62 -28.65 -5.31
N THR A 38 -6.79 -28.75 -6.34
CA THR A 38 -5.36 -29.03 -6.21
C THR A 38 -4.60 -27.82 -5.67
N TYR A 39 -3.30 -27.96 -5.40
CA TYR A 39 -2.46 -26.94 -4.77
C TYR A 39 -2.50 -25.60 -5.52
N PRO A 40 -2.83 -24.50 -4.85
CA PRO A 40 -3.13 -23.23 -5.54
C PRO A 40 -1.89 -22.41 -5.92
N ARG A 41 -0.74 -22.62 -5.28
CA ARG A 41 0.47 -21.81 -5.54
C ARG A 41 1.28 -22.47 -6.66
N THR A 42 0.81 -22.31 -7.88
CA THR A 42 1.44 -22.83 -9.09
C THR A 42 1.37 -21.81 -10.21
N ASP A 43 2.41 -21.70 -10.98
CA ASP A 43 2.52 -20.94 -12.24
C ASP A 43 2.17 -21.79 -13.47
N CYS A 44 2.16 -23.14 -13.30
CA CYS A 44 1.92 -24.08 -14.36
C CYS A 44 0.43 -24.15 -14.73
N ARG A 45 0.16 -24.28 -16.04
CA ARG A 45 -1.18 -24.43 -16.62
C ARG A 45 -1.37 -25.78 -17.32
N TYR A 46 -0.43 -26.68 -17.13
CA TYR A 46 -0.43 -28.02 -17.74
C TYR A 46 -0.71 -29.10 -16.70
N LEU A 47 -1.13 -30.26 -17.17
CA LEU A 47 -1.53 -31.42 -16.36
C LEU A 47 -0.66 -32.63 -16.72
N PRO A 48 -0.37 -33.51 -15.73
CA PRO A 48 0.29 -34.79 -16.00
C PRO A 48 -0.54 -35.62 -16.98
N GLU A 49 0.13 -36.27 -17.90
CA GLU A 49 -0.52 -37.14 -18.91
C GLU A 49 -1.36 -38.25 -18.26
N GLU A 50 -0.90 -38.78 -17.14
CA GLU A 50 -1.58 -39.83 -16.38
C GLU A 50 -2.93 -39.36 -15.79
N GLN A 51 -3.06 -38.11 -15.42
CA GLN A 51 -4.32 -37.56 -14.87
C GLN A 51 -5.45 -37.48 -15.89
N PHE A 52 -5.18 -37.67 -17.19
CA PHE A 52 -6.23 -37.78 -18.19
C PHE A 52 -7.17 -38.95 -17.91
N GLN A 53 -6.68 -40.04 -17.28
CA GLN A 53 -7.50 -41.21 -16.90
C GLN A 53 -8.60 -40.84 -15.89
N ASP A 54 -8.45 -39.77 -15.13
CA ASP A 54 -9.44 -39.29 -14.17
C ASP A 54 -10.58 -38.49 -14.82
N ALA A 55 -10.50 -38.13 -16.10
CA ALA A 55 -11.42 -37.23 -16.78
C ALA A 55 -12.90 -37.68 -16.65
N ALA A 56 -13.19 -38.91 -17.00
CA ALA A 56 -14.56 -39.43 -16.94
C ALA A 56 -15.12 -39.46 -15.50
N ARG A 57 -14.27 -39.81 -14.53
CA ARG A 57 -14.62 -39.82 -13.12
C ARG A 57 -14.97 -38.42 -12.62
N LEU A 58 -14.14 -37.42 -12.95
CA LEU A 58 -14.36 -36.02 -12.54
C LEU A 58 -15.61 -35.40 -13.17
N ILE A 59 -15.84 -35.64 -14.46
CA ILE A 59 -17.06 -35.20 -15.15
C ILE A 59 -18.30 -35.78 -14.45
N THR A 60 -18.30 -37.10 -14.20
CA THR A 60 -19.43 -37.78 -13.55
C THR A 60 -19.64 -37.29 -12.10
N ALA A 61 -18.56 -37.16 -11.32
CA ALA A 61 -18.64 -36.75 -9.92
C ALA A 61 -19.21 -35.33 -9.75
N LEU A 62 -18.91 -34.41 -10.68
CA LEU A 62 -19.27 -32.99 -10.57
C LEU A 62 -20.44 -32.56 -11.45
N SER A 63 -21.03 -33.44 -12.25
CA SER A 63 -22.16 -33.14 -13.14
C SER A 63 -23.41 -32.63 -12.42
N GLY A 64 -23.61 -33.00 -11.15
CA GLY A 64 -24.72 -32.53 -10.33
C GLY A 64 -24.39 -31.32 -9.45
N VAL A 65 -23.25 -30.67 -9.65
CA VAL A 65 -22.87 -29.45 -8.89
C VAL A 65 -23.49 -28.24 -9.56
N SER A 66 -24.26 -27.47 -8.78
CA SER A 66 -24.92 -26.25 -9.28
C SER A 66 -23.92 -25.27 -9.90
N GLY A 67 -24.19 -24.88 -11.15
CA GLY A 67 -23.34 -24.02 -11.97
C GLY A 67 -22.33 -24.77 -12.85
N LEU A 68 -22.26 -26.11 -12.78
CA LEU A 68 -21.41 -26.93 -13.65
C LEU A 68 -22.21 -27.78 -14.66
N GLU A 69 -23.55 -27.77 -14.59
CA GLU A 69 -24.42 -28.63 -15.40
C GLU A 69 -24.19 -28.41 -16.90
N ALA A 70 -24.13 -27.16 -17.33
CA ALA A 70 -23.98 -26.82 -18.75
C ALA A 70 -22.64 -27.27 -19.31
N VAL A 71 -21.56 -27.14 -18.53
CA VAL A 71 -20.19 -27.46 -18.98
C VAL A 71 -19.85 -28.94 -18.83
N THR A 72 -20.56 -29.68 -17.98
CA THR A 72 -20.36 -31.15 -17.83
C THR A 72 -21.24 -31.96 -18.77
N ALA A 73 -22.41 -31.46 -19.13
CA ALA A 73 -23.41 -32.19 -19.94
C ALA A 73 -22.91 -32.62 -21.33
N LYS A 74 -22.03 -31.84 -21.95
CA LYS A 74 -21.50 -32.06 -23.29
C LYS A 74 -19.99 -32.29 -23.31
N ALA A 75 -19.37 -32.45 -22.15
CA ALA A 75 -17.93 -32.68 -22.04
C ALA A 75 -17.61 -34.11 -22.55
N ASP A 76 -16.71 -34.21 -23.51
CA ASP A 76 -16.25 -35.49 -24.07
C ASP A 76 -14.97 -35.94 -23.33
N SER A 77 -15.11 -36.93 -22.44
CA SER A 77 -14.01 -37.47 -21.66
C SER A 77 -12.94 -38.20 -22.52
N ALA A 78 -13.24 -38.52 -23.79
CA ALA A 78 -12.29 -39.11 -24.72
C ALA A 78 -11.43 -38.05 -25.42
N LEU A 79 -11.84 -36.78 -25.41
CA LEU A 79 -11.14 -35.69 -26.06
C LEU A 79 -9.91 -35.29 -25.24
N ARG A 80 -8.71 -35.63 -25.74
CA ARG A 80 -7.44 -35.25 -25.13
C ARG A 80 -6.83 -34.06 -25.83
N GLY A 81 -6.92 -32.90 -25.19
CA GLY A 81 -6.30 -31.66 -25.67
C GLY A 81 -4.79 -31.58 -25.33
N PRO A 82 -4.11 -30.50 -25.75
CA PRO A 82 -2.66 -30.31 -25.53
C PRO A 82 -2.28 -29.91 -24.10
N VAL A 83 -3.25 -29.84 -23.18
CA VAL A 83 -3.02 -29.49 -21.76
C VAL A 83 -2.30 -30.61 -21.00
N TRP A 84 -2.51 -31.87 -21.38
CA TRP A 84 -1.86 -33.04 -20.77
C TRP A 84 -0.45 -33.25 -21.35
N ASP A 85 0.52 -32.53 -20.77
CA ASP A 85 1.93 -32.52 -21.18
C ASP A 85 2.82 -32.44 -19.94
N THR A 86 3.26 -33.63 -19.46
CA THR A 86 4.10 -33.78 -18.27
C THR A 86 5.43 -32.99 -18.39
N LYS A 87 5.96 -32.86 -19.62
CA LYS A 87 7.24 -32.18 -19.86
C LYS A 87 7.21 -30.68 -19.56
N LYS A 88 6.02 -30.10 -19.52
CA LYS A 88 5.80 -28.67 -19.22
C LYS A 88 5.49 -28.40 -17.75
N ILE A 89 5.55 -29.42 -16.91
CA ILE A 89 5.31 -29.29 -15.47
C ILE A 89 6.65 -29.18 -14.77
N THR A 90 6.81 -28.15 -13.93
CA THR A 90 8.00 -27.95 -13.12
C THR A 90 7.84 -28.65 -11.75
N ALA A 91 7.26 -27.97 -10.77
CA ALA A 91 7.04 -28.48 -9.41
C ALA A 91 5.58 -28.89 -9.18
N HIS A 92 4.63 -28.10 -9.69
CA HIS A 92 3.20 -28.32 -9.52
C HIS A 92 2.47 -28.17 -10.85
N HIS A 93 1.39 -28.92 -11.02
CA HIS A 93 0.51 -28.80 -12.19
C HIS A 93 -0.57 -27.72 -11.98
N ALA A 94 -1.39 -27.46 -12.99
CA ALA A 94 -2.48 -26.49 -12.96
C ALA A 94 -3.48 -26.73 -11.80
N ILE A 95 -4.19 -25.67 -11.43
CA ILE A 95 -5.25 -25.73 -10.41
C ILE A 95 -6.50 -26.35 -11.05
N ILE A 96 -6.93 -27.51 -10.55
CA ILE A 96 -8.09 -28.24 -11.04
C ILE A 96 -8.96 -28.74 -9.86
N PRO A 97 -10.24 -29.09 -10.11
CA PRO A 97 -11.07 -29.74 -9.09
C PRO A 97 -10.59 -31.18 -8.82
N THR A 98 -10.77 -31.66 -7.59
CA THR A 98 -10.38 -33.02 -7.16
C THR A 98 -11.47 -34.07 -7.43
N GLY A 99 -12.71 -33.64 -7.65
CA GLY A 99 -13.90 -34.51 -7.76
C GLY A 99 -14.72 -34.57 -6.46
N GLU A 100 -14.23 -34.02 -5.36
CA GLU A 100 -15.01 -33.87 -4.14
C GLU A 100 -16.12 -32.84 -4.38
N LYS A 101 -17.34 -33.15 -3.90
CA LYS A 101 -18.49 -32.24 -4.06
C LYS A 101 -18.40 -31.10 -3.03
N PRO A 102 -18.55 -29.85 -3.47
CA PRO A 102 -18.52 -28.72 -2.57
C PRO A 102 -19.71 -28.75 -1.60
N GLN A 103 -19.41 -28.53 -0.30
CA GLN A 103 -20.40 -28.42 0.76
C GLN A 103 -20.12 -27.16 1.57
N SER A 104 -21.17 -26.41 1.91
CA SER A 104 -21.11 -25.26 2.80
C SER A 104 -20.05 -24.22 2.40
N LEU A 105 -19.99 -23.85 1.13
CA LEU A 105 -19.09 -22.83 0.63
C LEU A 105 -19.68 -21.44 0.83
N THR A 106 -18.82 -20.49 1.14
CA THR A 106 -19.14 -19.06 1.03
C THR A 106 -19.37 -18.68 -0.43
N VAL A 107 -20.02 -17.54 -0.68
CA VAL A 107 -20.21 -17.02 -2.05
C VAL A 107 -18.87 -16.82 -2.76
N GLN A 108 -17.84 -16.42 -2.03
CA GLN A 108 -16.49 -16.20 -2.58
C GLN A 108 -15.85 -17.52 -3.01
N GLU A 109 -15.92 -18.52 -2.16
CA GLU A 109 -15.41 -19.84 -2.45
C GLU A 109 -16.17 -20.51 -3.60
N THR A 110 -17.50 -20.38 -3.63
CA THR A 110 -18.32 -20.89 -4.71
C THR A 110 -17.91 -20.26 -6.05
N ASN A 111 -17.81 -18.94 -6.11
CA ASN A 111 -17.43 -18.24 -7.31
C ASN A 111 -16.05 -18.68 -7.83
N LEU A 112 -15.07 -18.79 -6.94
CA LEU A 112 -13.72 -19.19 -7.32
C LEU A 112 -13.63 -20.67 -7.72
N TYR A 113 -14.34 -21.55 -7.01
CA TYR A 113 -14.46 -22.98 -7.34
C TYR A 113 -15.05 -23.19 -8.73
N LEU A 114 -16.16 -22.49 -9.04
CA LEU A 114 -16.79 -22.58 -10.35
C LEU A 114 -15.86 -22.09 -11.46
N MET A 115 -15.12 -21.00 -11.25
CA MET A 115 -14.13 -20.55 -12.24
C MET A 115 -13.08 -21.61 -12.52
N ILE A 116 -12.53 -22.25 -11.48
CA ILE A 116 -11.53 -23.31 -11.62
C ILE A 116 -12.11 -24.51 -12.33
N ALA A 117 -13.29 -24.96 -11.90
CA ALA A 117 -13.93 -26.16 -12.44
C ALA A 117 -14.39 -25.98 -13.90
N VAL A 118 -15.04 -24.86 -14.23
CA VAL A 118 -15.44 -24.54 -15.61
C VAL A 118 -14.21 -24.53 -16.50
N GLN A 119 -13.14 -23.83 -16.12
CA GLN A 119 -11.91 -23.73 -16.93
C GLN A 119 -11.26 -25.10 -17.17
N TYR A 120 -11.34 -26.01 -16.18
CA TYR A 120 -10.91 -27.39 -16.33
C TYR A 120 -11.79 -28.15 -17.31
N PHE A 121 -13.13 -28.08 -17.19
CA PHE A 121 -14.02 -28.83 -18.06
C PHE A 121 -14.03 -28.35 -19.52
N LEU A 122 -13.63 -27.09 -19.79
CA LEU A 122 -13.44 -26.62 -21.17
C LEU A 122 -12.33 -27.39 -21.92
N GLN A 123 -11.49 -28.15 -21.23
CA GLN A 123 -10.47 -28.99 -21.87
C GLN A 123 -11.07 -30.21 -22.62
N PHE A 124 -12.33 -30.57 -22.32
CA PHE A 124 -13.08 -31.65 -22.91
C PHE A 124 -14.02 -31.23 -24.03
N TYR A 125 -13.72 -30.10 -24.66
CA TYR A 125 -14.43 -29.56 -25.79
C TYR A 125 -13.49 -29.32 -26.97
N PRO A 126 -13.98 -29.48 -28.22
CA PRO A 126 -13.17 -29.17 -29.39
C PRO A 126 -12.81 -27.70 -29.44
N PRO A 127 -11.74 -27.30 -30.13
CA PRO A 127 -11.44 -25.91 -30.40
C PRO A 127 -12.53 -25.26 -31.24
N MET A 128 -12.70 -23.93 -31.11
CA MET A 128 -13.53 -23.16 -32.02
C MET A 128 -12.90 -23.20 -33.43
N SER A 129 -13.72 -23.54 -34.43
CA SER A 129 -13.35 -23.52 -35.84
C SER A 129 -14.07 -22.34 -36.52
N TYR A 130 -13.33 -21.57 -37.27
CA TYR A 130 -13.87 -20.44 -38.02
C TYR A 130 -13.14 -20.22 -39.33
N GLU A 131 -13.85 -19.61 -40.28
CA GLU A 131 -13.31 -19.12 -41.51
C GLU A 131 -12.96 -17.63 -41.37
N ALA A 132 -11.71 -17.28 -41.55
CA ALA A 132 -11.26 -15.89 -41.58
C ALA A 132 -11.51 -15.31 -42.98
N GLN A 133 -12.39 -14.30 -43.05
CA GLN A 133 -12.77 -13.68 -44.31
C GLN A 133 -12.03 -12.34 -44.48
N LYS A 134 -11.58 -12.10 -45.72
CA LYS A 134 -10.92 -10.83 -46.09
C LYS A 134 -11.38 -10.44 -47.50
N ILE A 135 -11.97 -9.27 -47.60
CA ILE A 135 -12.29 -8.65 -48.90
C ILE A 135 -11.35 -7.47 -49.09
N VAL A 136 -10.71 -7.40 -50.24
CA VAL A 136 -9.86 -6.28 -50.63
C VAL A 136 -10.48 -5.66 -51.87
N VAL A 137 -10.74 -4.35 -51.81
CA VAL A 137 -11.33 -3.59 -52.90
C VAL A 137 -10.35 -2.48 -53.31
N SER A 138 -10.08 -2.38 -54.60
CA SER A 138 -9.26 -1.30 -55.18
C SER A 138 -10.15 -0.26 -55.83
N ILE A 139 -10.05 1.00 -55.42
CA ILE A 139 -10.80 2.13 -55.96
C ILE A 139 -9.85 3.28 -56.18
N ASN A 140 -9.71 3.72 -57.44
CA ASN A 140 -8.84 4.88 -57.81
C ASN A 140 -7.47 4.86 -57.10
N ASP A 141 -6.67 3.84 -57.28
CA ASP A 141 -5.34 3.63 -56.70
C ASP A 141 -5.31 3.53 -55.14
N THR A 142 -6.44 3.48 -54.48
CA THR A 142 -6.55 3.24 -53.05
C THR A 142 -7.09 1.83 -52.78
N THR A 143 -6.53 1.21 -51.73
CA THR A 143 -6.94 -0.13 -51.30
C THR A 143 -7.76 -0.04 -50.04
N TRP A 144 -8.93 -0.67 -50.08
CA TRP A 144 -9.84 -0.79 -48.95
C TRP A 144 -9.92 -2.23 -48.51
N GLU A 145 -9.95 -2.46 -47.21
CA GLU A 145 -9.94 -3.81 -46.64
C GLU A 145 -11.08 -3.98 -45.66
N ALA A 146 -11.87 -5.04 -45.82
CA ALA A 146 -12.85 -5.50 -44.87
C ALA A 146 -12.40 -6.86 -44.34
N ARG A 147 -12.54 -7.07 -43.04
CA ARG A 147 -12.26 -8.35 -42.38
C ARG A 147 -13.52 -8.84 -41.67
N GLY A 148 -13.76 -10.16 -41.79
CA GLY A 148 -14.86 -10.84 -41.14
C GLY A 148 -14.43 -12.19 -40.59
N ARG A 149 -15.32 -12.80 -39.82
CA ARG A 149 -15.14 -14.14 -39.29
C ARG A 149 -16.48 -14.86 -39.33
N LEU A 150 -16.50 -16.01 -39.96
CA LEU A 150 -17.64 -16.93 -39.95
C LEU A 150 -17.28 -18.08 -39.00
N ILE A 151 -18.02 -18.20 -37.90
CA ILE A 151 -17.84 -19.34 -36.98
C ILE A 151 -18.50 -20.56 -37.59
N LEU A 152 -17.71 -21.60 -37.83
CA LEU A 152 -18.16 -22.88 -38.33
C LEU A 152 -18.60 -23.81 -37.19
N GLU A 153 -17.75 -23.92 -36.16
CA GLU A 153 -18.03 -24.66 -34.94
C GLU A 153 -17.64 -23.86 -33.72
N PRO A 154 -18.54 -23.60 -32.79
CA PRO A 154 -18.24 -22.79 -31.61
C PRO A 154 -17.27 -23.47 -30.63
N GLY A 155 -17.21 -24.82 -30.63
CA GLY A 155 -16.35 -25.57 -29.72
C GLY A 155 -16.56 -25.17 -28.26
N TRP A 156 -15.45 -25.01 -27.50
CA TRP A 156 -15.47 -24.63 -26.09
C TRP A 156 -16.09 -23.21 -25.86
N THR A 157 -16.06 -22.32 -26.85
CA THR A 157 -16.63 -20.96 -26.71
C THR A 157 -18.16 -20.97 -26.61
N GLY A 158 -18.82 -22.03 -27.13
CA GLY A 158 -20.26 -22.18 -27.03
C GLY A 158 -20.77 -22.52 -25.63
N VAL A 159 -19.89 -22.90 -24.70
CA VAL A 159 -20.24 -23.20 -23.29
C VAL A 159 -19.51 -22.31 -22.31
N ALA A 160 -18.39 -21.70 -22.71
CA ALA A 160 -17.76 -20.66 -21.93
C ALA A 160 -18.69 -19.44 -21.96
N ALA A 161 -19.19 -19.00 -20.80
CA ALA A 161 -19.84 -17.72 -20.73
C ALA A 161 -18.87 -16.66 -21.26
N GLU A 162 -19.30 -15.75 -22.12
CA GLU A 162 -18.51 -14.61 -22.62
C GLU A 162 -18.16 -13.67 -21.45
N GLU A 163 -17.03 -13.91 -20.81
CA GLU A 163 -16.64 -13.22 -19.57
C GLU A 163 -15.45 -12.30 -19.72
N ASP A 164 -14.92 -12.15 -20.93
CA ASP A 164 -13.78 -11.28 -21.20
C ASP A 164 -14.27 -9.86 -21.49
N GLU A 165 -14.09 -8.92 -20.51
CA GLU A 165 -14.39 -7.49 -20.73
C GLU A 165 -13.54 -6.92 -21.90
N ASP A 166 -12.39 -7.52 -22.20
CA ASP A 166 -11.59 -7.17 -23.37
C ASP A 166 -12.19 -7.73 -24.67
N ALA A 167 -12.98 -8.79 -24.61
CA ALA A 167 -13.72 -9.30 -25.77
C ALA A 167 -14.86 -8.35 -26.18
N LYS A 168 -15.48 -7.62 -25.24
CA LYS A 168 -16.50 -6.61 -25.51
C LYS A 168 -16.00 -5.38 -26.27
N LYS A 169 -14.68 -5.17 -26.33
CA LYS A 169 -14.04 -4.08 -27.09
C LYS A 169 -13.64 -4.48 -28.51
N LYS A 170 -13.77 -5.77 -28.86
CA LYS A 170 -13.55 -6.22 -30.23
C LYS A 170 -14.76 -5.82 -31.07
N GLU A 171 -14.48 -5.37 -32.31
CA GLU A 171 -15.53 -5.10 -33.27
C GLU A 171 -16.47 -6.32 -33.38
N PRO A 172 -17.79 -6.09 -33.54
CA PRO A 172 -18.73 -7.20 -33.65
C PRO A 172 -18.28 -8.17 -34.75
N GLU A 173 -18.35 -9.46 -34.44
CA GLU A 173 -18.04 -10.50 -35.43
C GLU A 173 -19.02 -10.34 -36.60
N GLN A 174 -18.54 -9.84 -37.74
CA GLN A 174 -19.32 -9.72 -38.95
C GLN A 174 -18.92 -10.80 -39.94
N SER A 175 -19.89 -11.46 -40.52
CA SER A 175 -19.69 -12.28 -41.70
C SER A 175 -19.72 -11.38 -42.93
N LEU A 176 -18.71 -11.49 -43.77
CA LEU A 176 -18.66 -10.76 -45.02
C LEU A 176 -19.53 -11.47 -46.08
N PRO A 177 -20.16 -10.71 -47.01
CA PRO A 177 -20.87 -11.33 -48.10
C PRO A 177 -19.95 -12.13 -48.99
N PRO A 178 -20.42 -13.24 -49.60
CA PRO A 178 -19.63 -13.96 -50.58
C PRO A 178 -19.47 -13.14 -51.86
N VAL A 179 -18.22 -12.81 -52.16
CA VAL A 179 -17.86 -12.11 -53.41
C VAL A 179 -16.77 -12.89 -54.12
N SER A 180 -16.82 -12.95 -55.44
CA SER A 180 -15.75 -13.53 -56.26
C SER A 180 -14.70 -12.46 -56.62
N SER A 181 -13.47 -12.91 -56.92
CA SER A 181 -12.47 -12.03 -57.48
C SER A 181 -12.97 -11.29 -58.71
N ASP A 182 -12.54 -10.05 -58.87
CA ASP A 182 -12.91 -9.18 -60.00
C ASP A 182 -14.41 -8.80 -60.09
N THR A 183 -15.16 -9.01 -59.02
CA THR A 183 -16.53 -8.51 -58.95
C THR A 183 -16.53 -6.97 -58.98
N PRO A 184 -17.19 -6.31 -59.92
CA PRO A 184 -17.24 -4.86 -59.98
C PRO A 184 -18.03 -4.34 -58.77
N VAL A 185 -17.48 -3.33 -58.09
CA VAL A 185 -18.09 -2.69 -56.92
C VAL A 185 -18.30 -1.21 -57.16
N THR A 186 -19.40 -0.65 -56.61
CA THR A 186 -19.67 0.78 -56.65
C THR A 186 -19.53 1.34 -55.24
N CYS A 187 -18.72 2.38 -55.07
CA CYS A 187 -18.64 3.12 -53.82
C CYS A 187 -19.91 3.97 -53.68
N ALA A 188 -20.75 3.64 -52.72
CA ALA A 188 -21.96 4.37 -52.45
C ALA A 188 -21.75 5.58 -51.54
N ASP A 189 -20.87 5.44 -50.55
CA ASP A 189 -20.56 6.49 -49.57
C ASP A 189 -19.17 6.23 -48.91
N VAL A 190 -18.54 7.29 -48.42
CA VAL A 190 -17.26 7.23 -47.68
C VAL A 190 -17.34 8.17 -46.49
N GLU A 191 -17.23 7.62 -45.29
CA GLU A 191 -17.21 8.38 -44.07
C GLU A 191 -15.80 8.45 -43.49
N THR A 192 -15.35 9.65 -43.11
CA THR A 192 -14.09 9.85 -42.39
C THR A 192 -14.30 9.85 -40.90
N LEU A 193 -13.94 8.77 -40.23
CA LEU A 193 -14.02 8.65 -38.77
C LEU A 193 -12.80 9.27 -38.09
N LYS A 194 -12.99 10.37 -37.36
CA LYS A 194 -11.94 11.00 -36.54
C LYS A 194 -11.82 10.24 -35.23
N LYS A 195 -10.79 9.42 -35.08
CA LYS A 195 -10.47 8.71 -33.84
C LYS A 195 -9.34 9.41 -33.10
N LYS A 196 -9.40 9.43 -31.76
CA LYS A 196 -8.29 9.88 -30.91
C LYS A 196 -7.63 8.67 -30.28
N THR A 197 -6.31 8.66 -30.22
CA THR A 197 -5.57 7.68 -29.44
C THR A 197 -5.84 7.90 -27.96
N THR A 198 -6.05 6.84 -27.22
CA THR A 198 -6.20 6.86 -25.76
C THR A 198 -4.96 6.22 -25.12
N PRO A 199 -4.52 6.71 -23.96
CA PRO A 199 -3.43 6.04 -23.25
C PRO A 199 -3.85 4.62 -22.85
N PRO A 200 -2.89 3.70 -22.62
CA PRO A 200 -3.18 2.38 -22.11
C PRO A 200 -3.98 2.45 -20.79
N SER A 201 -4.86 1.49 -20.59
CA SER A 201 -5.62 1.38 -19.33
C SER A 201 -4.67 1.18 -18.15
N ARG A 202 -5.00 1.77 -16.99
CA ARG A 202 -4.28 1.53 -15.74
C ARG A 202 -4.40 0.06 -15.34
N LEU A 203 -3.38 -0.44 -14.66
CA LEU A 203 -3.36 -1.82 -14.21
C LEU A 203 -4.34 -2.04 -13.04
N SER A 204 -5.10 -3.12 -13.07
CA SER A 204 -5.75 -3.71 -11.91
C SER A 204 -4.75 -4.56 -11.12
N GLU A 205 -5.10 -5.04 -9.92
CA GLU A 205 -4.21 -5.97 -9.19
C GLU A 205 -3.92 -7.23 -10.01
N GLY A 206 -4.94 -7.80 -10.66
CA GLY A 206 -4.76 -8.99 -11.48
C GLY A 206 -3.87 -8.74 -12.70
N SER A 207 -4.03 -7.60 -13.39
CA SER A 207 -3.16 -7.27 -14.52
C SER A 207 -1.75 -6.83 -14.09
N LEU A 208 -1.59 -6.31 -12.87
CA LEU A 208 -0.26 -6.04 -12.30
C LEU A 208 0.48 -7.35 -12.00
N ILE A 209 -0.18 -8.36 -11.44
CA ILE A 209 0.40 -9.70 -11.24
C ILE A 209 0.82 -10.31 -12.58
N GLU A 210 -0.03 -10.20 -13.61
CA GLU A 210 0.31 -10.67 -14.95
C GLU A 210 1.53 -9.91 -15.52
N ALA A 211 1.59 -8.60 -15.31
CA ALA A 211 2.73 -7.78 -15.73
C ALA A 211 4.01 -8.18 -14.99
N MET A 212 3.94 -8.45 -13.68
CA MET A 212 5.07 -8.95 -12.89
C MET A 212 5.55 -10.32 -13.40
N ALA A 213 4.64 -11.24 -13.67
CA ALA A 213 4.97 -12.56 -14.22
C ALA A 213 5.53 -12.49 -15.65
N ASN A 214 5.12 -11.50 -16.43
CA ASN A 214 5.55 -11.32 -17.82
C ASN A 214 6.42 -10.08 -18.00
N MET A 215 7.29 -9.77 -17.05
CA MET A 215 8.10 -8.54 -17.03
C MET A 215 8.97 -8.38 -18.28
N HIS A 216 9.35 -9.48 -18.93
CA HIS A 216 10.06 -9.49 -20.20
C HIS A 216 9.37 -8.68 -21.32
N ARG A 217 8.05 -8.44 -21.23
CA ARG A 217 7.29 -7.64 -22.20
C ARG A 217 7.53 -6.14 -22.04
N PHE A 218 8.04 -5.70 -20.90
CA PHE A 218 8.27 -4.31 -20.55
C PHE A 218 9.75 -3.88 -20.69
N VAL A 219 10.61 -4.79 -21.09
CA VAL A 219 12.03 -4.55 -21.31
C VAL A 219 12.34 -4.55 -22.80
N SER A 220 13.14 -3.58 -23.25
CA SER A 220 13.52 -3.44 -24.65
C SER A 220 14.80 -4.21 -25.03
N ASP A 221 15.73 -4.38 -24.09
CA ASP A 221 16.97 -5.11 -24.29
C ASP A 221 16.74 -6.59 -24.53
N ALA A 222 17.34 -7.15 -25.59
CA ALA A 222 17.09 -8.53 -26.03
C ALA A 222 17.65 -9.56 -25.04
N SER A 223 18.83 -9.31 -24.45
CA SER A 223 19.46 -10.22 -23.47
C SER A 223 18.67 -10.24 -22.17
N ALA A 224 18.34 -9.07 -21.64
CA ALA A 224 17.51 -8.93 -20.47
C ALA A 224 16.13 -9.55 -20.65
N LYS A 225 15.54 -9.41 -21.83
CA LYS A 225 14.26 -10.04 -22.17
C LYS A 225 14.32 -11.55 -22.15
N ALA A 226 15.40 -12.14 -22.65
CA ALA A 226 15.61 -13.59 -22.60
C ALA A 226 15.72 -14.07 -21.15
N THR A 227 16.58 -13.44 -20.35
CA THR A 227 16.79 -13.75 -18.93
C THR A 227 15.50 -13.64 -18.10
N LEU A 228 14.73 -12.56 -18.27
CA LEU A 228 13.45 -12.37 -17.55
C LEU A 228 12.37 -13.36 -18.00
N LYS A 229 12.45 -13.89 -19.21
CA LYS A 229 11.53 -14.91 -19.68
C LYS A 229 11.85 -16.29 -19.09
N GLU A 230 13.13 -16.58 -18.85
CA GLU A 230 13.59 -17.81 -18.22
C GLU A 230 13.27 -17.83 -16.70
N ASN A 231 13.38 -16.68 -16.04
CA ASN A 231 13.26 -16.53 -14.59
C ASN A 231 11.86 -16.10 -14.11
N GLU A 232 10.79 -16.41 -14.85
CA GLU A 232 9.38 -16.20 -14.45
C GLU A 232 8.99 -14.77 -14.01
N GLY A 233 9.78 -13.74 -14.40
CA GLY A 233 9.50 -12.33 -14.13
C GLY A 233 9.93 -11.85 -12.74
N LEU A 234 9.13 -11.00 -12.11
CA LEU A 234 9.38 -10.40 -10.78
C LEU A 234 8.58 -11.08 -9.69
N GLY A 235 9.25 -11.55 -8.67
CA GLY A 235 8.63 -12.31 -7.57
C GLY A 235 8.09 -13.67 -8.02
N THR A 236 7.73 -14.49 -7.07
CA THR A 236 7.09 -15.79 -7.31
C THR A 236 5.57 -15.67 -7.20
N GLU A 237 4.83 -16.67 -7.65
CA GLU A 237 3.37 -16.75 -7.49
C GLU A 237 2.94 -16.65 -6.02
N ALA A 238 3.77 -17.13 -5.08
CA ALA A 238 3.51 -17.05 -3.65
C ALA A 238 3.73 -15.62 -3.07
N THR A 239 4.57 -14.81 -3.69
CA THR A 239 5.02 -13.51 -3.14
C THR A 239 4.42 -12.29 -3.82
N ARG A 240 3.97 -12.38 -5.08
CA ARG A 240 3.44 -11.22 -5.83
C ARG A 240 2.28 -10.52 -5.13
N ALA A 241 1.33 -11.30 -4.58
CA ALA A 241 0.20 -10.73 -3.83
C ALA A 241 0.66 -9.94 -2.59
N SER A 242 1.57 -10.51 -1.80
CA SER A 242 2.10 -9.86 -0.59
C SER A 242 2.96 -8.62 -0.90
N ILE A 243 3.65 -8.60 -2.05
CA ILE A 243 4.36 -7.41 -2.53
C ILE A 243 3.35 -6.28 -2.80
N ILE A 244 2.25 -6.55 -3.51
CA ILE A 244 1.20 -5.56 -3.79
C ILE A 244 0.58 -5.04 -2.50
N GLU A 245 0.24 -5.91 -1.54
CA GLU A 245 -0.29 -5.51 -0.24
C GLU A 245 0.72 -4.64 0.55
N THR A 246 2.00 -4.98 0.50
CA THR A 246 3.06 -4.16 1.11
C THR A 246 3.12 -2.76 0.50
N LEU A 247 3.06 -2.65 -0.83
CA LEU A 247 3.04 -1.35 -1.52
C LEU A 247 1.81 -0.52 -1.15
N LYS A 248 0.64 -1.14 -1.03
CA LYS A 248 -0.61 -0.50 -0.58
C LYS A 248 -0.51 -0.07 0.89
N GLY A 249 -0.06 -0.96 1.76
CA GLY A 249 0.11 -0.68 3.20
C GLY A 249 1.10 0.47 3.47
N ARG A 250 2.13 0.58 2.66
CA ARG A 250 3.10 1.70 2.69
C ARG A 250 2.61 2.96 1.96
N LYS A 251 1.42 2.91 1.37
CA LYS A 251 0.82 4.02 0.61
C LYS A 251 1.67 4.47 -0.60
N TYR A 252 2.37 3.56 -1.23
CA TYR A 252 3.09 3.82 -2.48
C TYR A 252 2.16 3.72 -3.70
N ILE A 253 1.17 2.83 -3.60
CA ILE A 253 0.06 2.69 -4.55
C ILE A 253 -1.27 2.68 -3.77
N GLU A 254 -2.33 3.07 -4.44
CA GLU A 254 -3.68 3.02 -3.88
C GLU A 254 -4.71 2.56 -4.92
N PRO A 255 -5.82 1.94 -4.50
CA PRO A 255 -6.89 1.56 -5.41
C PRO A 255 -7.68 2.79 -5.87
N SER A 256 -8.02 2.82 -7.16
CA SER A 256 -8.92 3.79 -7.78
C SER A 256 -9.95 3.04 -8.64
N GLY A 257 -11.11 2.76 -8.07
CA GLY A 257 -12.08 1.83 -8.66
C GLY A 257 -11.49 0.42 -8.81
N LYS A 258 -11.50 -0.13 -10.02
CA LYS A 258 -10.88 -1.43 -10.33
C LYS A 258 -9.37 -1.35 -10.61
N SER A 259 -8.80 -0.15 -10.68
CA SER A 259 -7.40 0.08 -11.06
C SER A 259 -6.54 0.44 -9.86
N LEU A 260 -5.22 0.33 -10.03
CA LEU A 260 -4.22 0.84 -9.11
C LEU A 260 -3.60 2.13 -9.65
N VAL A 261 -3.34 3.08 -8.77
CA VAL A 261 -2.64 4.33 -9.09
C VAL A 261 -1.45 4.52 -8.15
N SER A 262 -0.37 5.07 -8.67
CA SER A 262 0.77 5.48 -7.85
C SER A 262 0.43 6.75 -7.09
N THR A 263 0.80 6.80 -5.82
CA THR A 263 0.69 8.02 -5.00
C THR A 263 1.90 8.94 -5.24
N PRO A 264 1.82 10.23 -4.87
CA PRO A 264 2.99 11.11 -4.89
C PRO A 264 4.18 10.56 -4.10
N LEU A 265 3.92 9.89 -2.97
CA LEU A 265 4.96 9.22 -2.19
C LEU A 265 5.62 8.08 -2.96
N GLY A 266 4.81 7.24 -3.63
CA GLY A 266 5.31 6.14 -4.45
C GLY A 266 6.13 6.62 -5.65
N GLN A 267 5.66 7.69 -6.34
CA GLN A 267 6.38 8.30 -7.45
C GLN A 267 7.74 8.83 -7.00
N SER A 268 7.78 9.56 -5.89
CA SER A 268 9.05 10.07 -5.36
C SER A 268 9.99 8.97 -4.91
N LEU A 269 9.47 7.85 -4.37
CA LEU A 269 10.30 6.69 -4.05
C LEU A 269 11.01 6.14 -5.30
N ILE A 270 10.33 6.14 -6.45
CA ILE A 270 10.93 5.68 -7.70
C ILE A 270 11.87 6.72 -8.30
N ASP A 271 11.62 8.01 -8.13
CA ASP A 271 12.48 9.06 -8.67
C ASP A 271 13.85 9.13 -7.98
N MET A 272 13.92 8.77 -6.69
CA MET A 272 15.13 8.87 -5.87
C MET A 272 16.21 7.82 -6.12
N PRO A 273 15.95 6.51 -6.25
CA PRO A 273 16.98 5.51 -6.38
C PRO A 273 17.75 5.64 -7.69
N PRO A 274 19.03 5.24 -7.72
CA PRO A 274 19.78 5.12 -8.98
C PRO A 274 19.05 4.19 -9.98
N GLY A 275 19.26 4.44 -11.27
CA GLY A 275 18.61 3.68 -12.34
C GLY A 275 18.72 2.16 -12.19
N VAL A 276 19.87 1.69 -11.74
CA VAL A 276 20.14 0.26 -11.54
C VAL A 276 19.15 -0.41 -10.54
N LEU A 277 18.71 0.29 -9.50
CA LEU A 277 17.73 -0.26 -8.54
C LEU A 277 16.28 -0.25 -9.07
N LYS A 278 16.03 0.47 -10.15
CA LYS A 278 14.72 0.56 -10.80
C LYS A 278 14.61 -0.40 -11.99
N ASP A 279 15.73 -0.97 -12.41
CA ASP A 279 15.79 -1.83 -13.58
C ASP A 279 15.45 -3.28 -13.19
N PRO A 280 14.39 -3.86 -13.76
CA PRO A 280 14.05 -5.27 -13.52
C PRO A 280 15.14 -6.24 -13.97
N VAL A 281 16.02 -5.82 -14.85
CA VAL A 281 17.19 -6.61 -15.31
C VAL A 281 18.10 -6.98 -14.16
N MET A 282 18.29 -6.09 -13.18
CA MET A 282 19.10 -6.38 -12.01
C MET A 282 18.56 -7.58 -11.21
N THR A 283 17.24 -7.65 -11.01
CA THR A 283 16.61 -8.79 -10.34
C THR A 283 16.86 -10.09 -11.12
N ALA A 284 16.69 -10.06 -12.44
CA ALA A 284 16.93 -11.23 -13.29
C ALA A 284 18.40 -11.69 -13.23
N GLN A 285 19.34 -10.76 -13.24
CA GLN A 285 20.77 -11.07 -13.10
C GLN A 285 21.09 -11.70 -11.73
N TRP A 286 20.46 -11.25 -10.66
CA TRP A 286 20.62 -11.86 -9.35
C TRP A 286 20.10 -13.27 -9.30
N GLU A 287 18.89 -13.51 -9.82
CA GLU A 287 18.31 -14.87 -9.91
C GLU A 287 19.21 -15.80 -10.73
N GLN A 288 19.70 -15.36 -11.88
CA GLN A 288 20.63 -16.14 -12.71
C GLN A 288 21.91 -16.50 -11.94
N ARG A 289 22.46 -15.56 -11.16
CA ARG A 289 23.65 -15.83 -10.36
C ARG A 289 23.38 -16.77 -9.18
N LEU A 290 22.20 -16.69 -8.58
CA LEU A 290 21.77 -17.65 -7.55
C LEU A 290 21.64 -19.05 -8.14
N GLU A 291 21.14 -19.17 -9.38
CA GLU A 291 21.08 -20.43 -10.10
C GLU A 291 22.48 -20.98 -10.42
N GLN A 292 23.44 -20.12 -10.79
CA GLN A 292 24.83 -20.51 -10.96
C GLN A 292 25.45 -21.05 -9.66
N ILE A 293 25.09 -20.48 -8.49
CA ILE A 293 25.48 -21.03 -7.18
C ILE A 293 24.89 -22.42 -6.99
N ALA A 294 23.62 -22.61 -7.31
CA ALA A 294 22.94 -23.91 -7.17
C ALA A 294 23.57 -24.99 -8.06
N ARG A 295 24.12 -24.60 -9.23
CA ARG A 295 24.84 -25.47 -10.15
C ARG A 295 26.32 -25.68 -9.79
N GLY A 296 26.83 -24.96 -8.79
CA GLY A 296 28.25 -24.99 -8.40
C GLY A 296 29.20 -24.22 -9.33
N GLU A 297 28.66 -23.39 -10.22
CA GLU A 297 29.41 -22.55 -11.19
C GLU A 297 29.93 -21.24 -10.55
N LEU A 298 29.31 -20.80 -9.46
CA LEU A 298 29.65 -19.60 -8.70
C LEU A 298 29.63 -19.93 -7.19
N THR A 299 30.55 -19.34 -6.42
CA THR A 299 30.53 -19.46 -4.96
C THR A 299 29.66 -18.40 -4.32
N LEU A 300 29.03 -18.70 -3.16
CA LEU A 300 28.27 -17.73 -2.39
C LEU A 300 29.14 -16.55 -1.98
N ASP A 301 30.39 -16.78 -1.58
CA ASP A 301 31.32 -15.73 -1.16
C ASP A 301 31.60 -14.73 -2.29
N ALA A 302 31.85 -15.21 -3.50
CA ALA A 302 32.05 -14.35 -4.67
C ALA A 302 30.80 -13.50 -4.97
N PHE A 303 29.62 -14.11 -4.93
CA PHE A 303 28.35 -13.39 -5.08
C PHE A 303 28.20 -12.30 -4.01
N MET A 304 28.44 -12.62 -2.74
CA MET A 304 28.33 -11.67 -1.63
C MET A 304 29.33 -10.53 -1.70
N GLN A 305 30.58 -10.81 -2.11
CA GLN A 305 31.60 -9.76 -2.31
C GLN A 305 31.15 -8.75 -3.37
N ASP A 306 30.59 -9.20 -4.49
CA ASP A 306 30.08 -8.31 -5.53
C ASP A 306 28.89 -7.47 -5.03
N GLN A 307 27.99 -8.06 -4.22
CA GLN A 307 26.90 -7.31 -3.61
C GLN A 307 27.40 -6.22 -2.65
N ILE A 308 28.40 -6.55 -1.81
CA ILE A 308 28.99 -5.60 -0.88
C ILE A 308 29.72 -4.48 -1.62
N ALA A 309 30.41 -4.79 -2.72
CA ALA A 309 31.17 -3.81 -3.50
C ALA A 309 30.28 -2.72 -4.14
N ILE A 310 29.04 -3.04 -4.48
CA ILE A 310 28.10 -2.06 -5.09
C ILE A 310 27.45 -1.14 -4.06
N LEU A 311 27.35 -1.55 -2.78
CA LEU A 311 26.63 -0.81 -1.74
C LEU A 311 27.13 0.62 -1.52
N PRO A 312 28.45 0.91 -1.44
CA PRO A 312 28.95 2.27 -1.26
C PRO A 312 28.49 3.21 -2.39
N THR A 313 28.51 2.73 -3.63
CA THR A 313 28.07 3.51 -4.79
C THR A 313 26.58 3.83 -4.73
N LEU A 314 25.75 2.84 -4.36
CA LEU A 314 24.33 3.03 -4.19
C LEU A 314 24.01 4.00 -3.04
N LEU A 315 24.66 3.85 -1.89
CA LEU A 315 24.48 4.73 -0.74
C LEU A 315 24.88 6.17 -1.07
N ASN A 316 26.04 6.37 -1.69
CA ASN A 316 26.52 7.71 -2.06
C ASN A 316 25.58 8.38 -3.06
N SER A 317 25.02 7.64 -4.02
CA SER A 317 24.07 8.19 -4.97
C SER A 317 22.76 8.63 -4.31
N VAL A 318 22.27 7.89 -3.30
CA VAL A 318 21.08 8.28 -2.53
C VAL A 318 21.38 9.45 -1.58
N LEU A 319 22.52 9.44 -0.91
CA LEU A 319 22.93 10.52 0.01
C LEU A 319 23.21 11.85 -0.69
N SER A 320 23.56 11.83 -1.97
CA SER A 320 23.79 13.04 -2.78
C SER A 320 22.49 13.66 -3.33
N LEU A 321 21.33 13.03 -3.15
CA LEU A 321 20.07 13.56 -3.64
C LEU A 321 19.65 14.84 -2.87
N PRO A 322 19.12 15.86 -3.57
CA PRO A 322 18.59 17.05 -2.90
C PRO A 322 17.43 16.68 -1.98
N VAL A 323 17.47 17.16 -0.75
CA VAL A 323 16.43 16.92 0.27
C VAL A 323 15.03 17.37 -0.20
N THR A 324 14.98 18.33 -1.10
CA THR A 324 13.73 18.88 -1.69
C THR A 324 12.97 17.88 -2.57
N LEU A 325 13.59 16.79 -3.00
CA LEU A 325 12.94 15.74 -3.80
C LEU A 325 12.13 14.76 -2.95
N LEU A 326 12.27 14.80 -1.61
CA LEU A 326 11.60 13.88 -0.72
C LEU A 326 10.23 14.43 -0.28
N PRO A 327 9.09 13.82 -0.66
CA PRO A 327 7.79 14.28 -0.21
C PRO A 327 7.69 14.14 1.31
N GLY A 328 7.21 15.22 1.95
CA GLY A 328 7.09 15.27 3.42
C GLY A 328 8.42 15.50 4.15
N VAL A 329 9.53 15.65 3.44
CA VAL A 329 10.80 16.11 3.99
C VAL A 329 10.95 17.60 3.70
N PHE A 330 11.26 18.36 4.72
CA PHE A 330 11.44 19.80 4.61
C PHE A 330 12.91 20.14 4.81
N PRO A 331 13.51 21.01 3.98
CA PRO A 331 14.88 21.44 4.17
C PRO A 331 14.98 22.39 5.38
N CYS A 332 16.04 22.26 6.15
CA CYS A 332 16.37 23.19 7.20
C CYS A 332 16.76 24.55 6.60
N GLN A 333 16.12 25.61 7.03
CA GLN A 333 16.38 26.98 6.55
C GLN A 333 17.81 27.46 6.85
N LYS A 334 18.52 26.86 7.83
CA LYS A 334 19.86 27.25 8.23
C LYS A 334 20.96 26.51 7.46
N CYS A 335 20.83 25.21 7.24
CA CYS A 335 21.88 24.38 6.64
C CYS A 335 21.44 23.54 5.42
N GLY A 336 20.17 23.60 5.02
CA GLY A 336 19.65 22.87 3.87
C GLY A 336 19.42 21.38 4.09
N LYS A 337 19.93 20.77 5.18
CA LYS A 337 19.70 19.35 5.49
C LYS A 337 18.26 19.08 5.90
N ALA A 338 17.85 17.83 5.89
CA ALA A 338 16.49 17.40 6.20
C ALA A 338 16.03 17.80 7.61
N MET A 339 14.77 18.23 7.76
CA MET A 339 14.10 18.34 9.03
C MET A 339 13.38 17.04 9.37
N CYS A 340 13.56 16.55 10.59
CA CYS A 340 12.93 15.33 11.11
C CYS A 340 11.83 15.68 12.11
N LYS A 341 10.62 15.14 11.92
CA LYS A 341 9.53 15.26 12.88
C LYS A 341 9.76 14.36 14.08
N ARG A 342 9.72 14.94 15.29
CA ARG A 342 9.96 14.23 16.54
C ARG A 342 8.83 14.50 17.55
N PRO A 343 8.46 13.51 18.40
CA PRO A 343 7.48 13.72 19.44
C PRO A 343 8.03 14.64 20.54
N ASP A 344 7.23 15.60 20.99
CA ASP A 344 7.57 16.46 22.13
C ASP A 344 7.08 15.78 23.42
N LYS A 345 8.01 15.14 24.13
CA LYS A 345 7.72 14.43 25.39
C LYS A 345 7.32 15.36 26.55
N LYS A 346 7.67 16.66 26.46
CA LYS A 346 7.46 17.62 27.56
C LYS A 346 6.12 18.34 27.47
N TYR A 347 5.75 18.73 26.24
CA TYR A 347 4.56 19.56 26.02
C TYR A 347 3.45 18.84 25.26
N GLY A 348 3.72 17.60 24.81
CA GLY A 348 2.84 16.84 23.92
C GLY A 348 2.89 17.35 22.48
N GLY A 349 2.42 16.53 21.53
CA GLY A 349 2.47 16.86 20.11
C GLY A 349 3.81 16.55 19.45
N PHE A 350 4.20 17.36 18.46
CA PHE A 350 5.41 17.13 17.66
C PHE A 350 6.18 18.43 17.45
N PHE A 351 7.47 18.29 17.15
CA PHE A 351 8.34 19.36 16.67
C PHE A 351 9.26 18.82 15.54
N TRP A 352 9.84 19.73 14.79
CA TRP A 352 10.79 19.44 13.74
C TRP A 352 12.20 19.78 14.17
N ALA A 353 13.14 18.85 14.04
CA ALA A 353 14.55 19.04 14.35
C ALA A 353 15.38 18.84 13.08
N CYS A 354 16.42 19.63 12.90
CA CYS A 354 17.39 19.39 11.85
C CYS A 354 18.05 18.02 12.04
N SER A 355 18.27 17.29 10.95
CA SER A 355 19.00 16.01 10.98
C SER A 355 20.49 16.17 11.27
N ASP A 356 21.03 17.36 11.05
CA ASP A 356 22.40 17.71 11.37
C ASP A 356 22.56 17.99 12.86
N PRO A 357 23.37 17.20 13.60
CA PRO A 357 23.60 17.39 15.02
C PRO A 357 24.19 18.77 15.36
N ASP A 358 25.00 19.34 14.46
CA ASP A 358 25.70 20.60 14.69
C ASP A 358 24.83 21.82 14.35
N CYS A 359 23.72 21.62 13.65
CA CYS A 359 22.84 22.70 13.21
C CYS A 359 21.95 23.27 14.31
N HIS A 360 21.49 22.44 15.25
CA HIS A 360 20.61 22.78 16.38
C HIS A 360 19.36 23.61 16.03
N THR A 361 18.81 23.43 14.81
CA THR A 361 17.56 24.12 14.40
C THR A 361 16.36 23.28 14.79
N PHE A 362 15.42 23.91 15.54
CA PHE A 362 14.15 23.31 15.96
C PHE A 362 13.01 24.22 15.55
N LEU A 363 11.95 23.64 14.97
CA LEU A 363 10.75 24.36 14.56
C LEU A 363 9.49 23.69 15.14
N PRO A 364 8.44 24.46 15.50
CA PRO A 364 7.19 23.85 15.94
C PRO A 364 6.52 23.08 14.80
N ASP A 365 5.71 22.09 15.14
CA ASP A 365 4.85 21.43 14.15
C ASP A 365 3.62 22.29 13.88
N ASN A 366 3.38 22.62 12.62
CA ASN A 366 2.19 23.30 12.15
C ASN A 366 1.45 22.39 11.18
N ASN A 367 0.50 21.60 11.68
CA ASN A 367 -0.30 20.67 10.90
C ASN A 367 0.55 19.75 10.00
N GLY A 368 1.60 19.16 10.56
CA GLY A 368 2.46 18.22 9.83
C GLY A 368 3.54 18.87 8.98
N LYS A 369 3.75 20.18 9.08
CA LYS A 369 4.83 20.93 8.42
C LYS A 369 5.65 21.70 9.45
N PRO A 370 6.95 22.00 9.18
CA PRO A 370 7.72 22.91 10.02
C PRO A 370 7.08 24.30 10.05
N GLY A 371 6.75 24.77 11.23
CA GLY A 371 6.23 26.12 11.44
C GLY A 371 7.36 27.17 11.42
N ALA A 372 6.98 28.43 11.58
CA ALA A 372 7.95 29.52 11.73
C ALA A 372 8.79 29.33 13.01
N PRO A 373 10.07 29.73 13.00
CA PRO A 373 10.88 29.79 14.22
C PRO A 373 10.16 30.59 15.29
N ARG A 374 10.13 30.08 16.52
CA ARG A 374 9.61 30.87 17.62
C ARG A 374 10.50 32.09 17.79
N GLU A 375 9.93 33.28 17.69
CA GLU A 375 10.63 34.51 17.98
C GLU A 375 11.22 34.44 19.40
N LYS A 376 12.50 34.72 19.52
CA LYS A 376 13.11 34.84 20.83
C LYS A 376 12.45 36.03 21.52
N ALA A 377 11.95 35.83 22.75
CA ALA A 377 11.39 36.91 23.52
C ALA A 377 12.46 38.02 23.67
N VAL A 378 12.14 39.22 23.24
CA VAL A 378 13.00 40.37 23.37
C VAL A 378 12.97 40.81 24.83
N PRO A 379 14.13 40.91 25.50
CA PRO A 379 14.17 41.48 26.85
C PRO A 379 13.76 42.96 26.81
N SER A 380 12.95 43.36 27.76
CA SER A 380 12.54 44.75 27.87
C SER A 380 13.53 45.60 28.70
N GLU A 381 13.34 46.91 28.68
CA GLU A 381 14.08 47.85 29.54
C GLU A 381 13.68 47.76 31.04
N PHE A 382 12.55 47.09 31.33
CA PHE A 382 12.05 47.02 32.70
C PHE A 382 12.71 45.88 33.47
N PRO A 383 13.35 46.20 34.64
CA PRO A 383 13.96 45.19 35.45
C PRO A 383 12.94 44.40 36.30
N CYS A 384 13.27 43.15 36.58
CA CYS A 384 12.52 42.34 37.54
C CYS A 384 12.66 42.91 38.96
N PRO A 385 11.58 43.14 39.72
CA PRO A 385 11.66 43.71 41.07
C PRO A 385 12.32 42.77 42.09
N VAL A 386 12.60 41.49 41.73
CA VAL A 386 13.21 40.52 42.63
C VAL A 386 14.70 40.30 42.33
N CYS A 387 15.07 40.14 41.07
CA CYS A 387 16.45 39.75 40.68
C CYS A 387 17.12 40.75 39.74
N ASN A 388 16.51 41.87 39.45
CA ASN A 388 16.98 42.97 38.58
C ASN A 388 17.32 42.56 37.12
N GLN A 389 16.99 41.33 36.68
CA GLN A 389 17.13 40.92 35.31
C GLN A 389 15.97 41.47 34.45
N PRO A 390 16.15 41.65 33.14
CA PRO A 390 15.09 42.16 32.27
C PRO A 390 13.82 41.33 32.32
N LEU A 391 12.68 41.99 32.32
CA LEU A 391 11.37 41.37 32.16
C LEU A 391 11.07 41.16 30.68
N TYR A 392 10.27 40.11 30.39
CA TYR A 392 9.78 39.81 29.07
C TYR A 392 8.29 40.06 28.99
N ARG A 393 7.85 40.87 28.04
CA ARG A 393 6.43 41.07 27.75
C ARG A 393 5.88 39.86 27.01
N LYS A 394 4.77 39.32 27.46
CA LYS A 394 4.12 38.12 26.90
C LYS A 394 2.63 38.34 26.78
N GLU A 395 2.03 37.69 25.80
CA GLU A 395 0.61 37.62 25.60
C GLU A 395 0.12 36.20 25.71
N LYS A 396 -0.98 35.99 26.40
CA LYS A 396 -1.62 34.67 26.51
C LYS A 396 -3.14 34.85 26.60
N GLU A 397 -3.87 34.24 25.65
CA GLU A 397 -5.35 34.23 25.59
C GLU A 397 -5.96 35.67 25.59
N GLY A 398 -5.25 36.65 25.00
CA GLY A 398 -5.65 38.08 24.95
C GLY A 398 -5.19 38.92 26.13
N ASP A 399 -4.65 38.28 27.19
CA ASP A 399 -4.07 38.99 28.34
C ASP A 399 -2.57 39.23 28.14
N THR A 400 -2.11 40.47 28.29
CA THR A 400 -0.69 40.82 28.28
C THR A 400 -0.15 40.80 29.72
N TYR A 401 1.04 40.28 29.89
CA TYR A 401 1.73 40.22 31.17
C TYR A 401 3.25 40.26 30.99
N TRP A 402 3.96 40.57 32.08
CA TRP A 402 5.41 40.62 32.15
C TRP A 402 5.94 39.46 32.98
N ALA A 403 7.01 38.80 32.49
CA ALA A 403 7.57 37.62 33.15
C ALA A 403 9.09 37.72 33.29
N CYS A 404 9.60 37.26 34.43
CA CYS A 404 11.01 36.94 34.63
C CYS A 404 11.18 35.44 34.80
N TYR A 405 12.09 34.84 34.03
CA TYR A 405 12.37 33.41 34.04
C TYR A 405 13.67 33.04 34.75
N ASN A 406 14.34 34.00 35.37
CA ASN A 406 15.58 33.76 36.14
C ASN A 406 15.25 33.13 37.51
N ARG A 407 14.98 31.84 37.52
CA ARG A 407 14.60 31.11 38.74
C ARG A 407 15.70 31.09 39.79
N GLU A 408 16.97 31.06 39.37
CA GLU A 408 18.14 31.01 40.25
C GLU A 408 18.30 32.35 40.99
N GLY A 409 17.91 33.44 40.40
CA GLY A 409 17.93 34.79 41.02
C GLY A 409 16.71 35.13 41.88
N HIS A 410 15.75 34.19 42.03
CA HIS A 410 14.56 34.40 42.84
C HIS A 410 14.61 33.51 44.09
N ALA A 411 14.46 34.10 45.27
CA ALA A 411 14.59 33.40 46.57
C ALA A 411 13.79 32.10 46.69
N ASN A 412 12.67 31.98 45.97
CA ASN A 412 11.81 30.79 45.99
C ASN A 412 11.98 29.89 44.77
N GLY A 413 12.95 30.13 43.89
CA GLY A 413 13.12 29.33 42.65
C GLY A 413 11.93 29.42 41.69
N GLU A 414 11.05 30.39 41.83
CA GLU A 414 9.83 30.54 41.02
C GLU A 414 9.98 31.66 39.99
N ASN A 415 9.24 31.58 38.88
CA ASN A 415 9.12 32.68 37.93
C ASN A 415 8.33 33.85 38.54
N VAL A 416 8.71 35.09 38.20
CA VAL A 416 7.95 36.27 38.56
C VAL A 416 7.04 36.67 37.40
N PHE A 417 5.77 36.89 37.70
CA PHE A 417 4.76 37.38 36.74
C PHE A 417 4.12 38.65 37.26
N LEU A 418 4.06 39.67 36.41
CA LEU A 418 3.45 40.96 36.72
C LEU A 418 2.36 41.23 35.66
N PRO A 419 1.23 41.87 36.06
CA PRO A 419 0.23 42.30 35.09
C PRO A 419 0.80 43.40 34.19
N ASP A 420 0.23 43.55 32.98
CA ASP A 420 0.53 44.68 32.11
C ASP A 420 -0.36 45.87 32.58
N ASP A 421 0.27 47.00 32.82
CA ASP A 421 -0.41 48.24 33.12
C ASP A 421 -0.04 49.27 32.05
N ASN A 422 -0.87 49.35 31.01
CA ASN A 422 -0.67 50.25 29.87
C ASN A 422 0.73 50.18 29.24
N GLY A 423 1.24 48.93 29.03
CA GLY A 423 2.55 48.69 28.43
C GLY A 423 3.73 48.76 29.40
N LYS A 424 3.48 48.85 30.71
CA LYS A 424 4.49 48.82 31.78
C LYS A 424 4.20 47.66 32.76
N PRO A 425 5.22 47.13 33.45
CA PRO A 425 4.99 46.13 34.48
C PRO A 425 4.22 46.72 35.66
N GLY A 426 3.04 46.21 35.92
CA GLY A 426 2.24 46.55 37.05
C GLY A 426 2.73 45.92 38.37
N LYS A 427 2.11 46.31 39.50
CA LYS A 427 2.44 45.72 40.79
C LYS A 427 2.04 44.25 40.86
N PRO A 428 2.84 43.36 41.47
CA PRO A 428 2.47 41.96 41.65
C PRO A 428 1.14 41.87 42.39
N LYS A 429 0.21 41.09 41.86
CA LYS A 429 -1.05 40.80 42.57
C LYS A 429 -0.71 40.11 43.90
N PRO A 430 -1.24 40.58 45.03
CA PRO A 430 -1.01 39.93 46.31
C PRO A 430 -1.52 38.48 46.20
N ARG A 431 -0.65 37.53 46.53
CA ARG A 431 -1.08 36.12 46.62
C ARG A 431 -2.06 35.95 47.74
N ALA A 432 -3.15 35.28 47.51
CA ALA A 432 -4.07 34.88 48.56
C ALA A 432 -3.29 34.19 49.70
N PRO A 433 -3.57 34.51 50.97
CA PRO A 433 -2.87 33.91 52.09
C PRO A 433 -2.99 32.40 52.05
N ARG A 434 -1.87 31.71 52.23
CA ARG A 434 -1.86 30.26 52.34
C ARG A 434 -2.53 29.83 53.65
N ILE A 435 -3.65 29.16 53.55
CA ILE A 435 -4.36 28.66 54.72
C ILE A 435 -3.65 27.40 55.17
N VAL A 436 -2.94 27.48 56.30
CA VAL A 436 -2.32 26.31 56.94
C VAL A 436 -3.45 25.54 57.66
N THR A 437 -3.55 24.25 57.33
CA THR A 437 -4.57 23.40 57.96
C THR A 437 -3.99 22.58 59.11
N GLU A 438 -4.85 22.02 59.92
CA GLU A 438 -4.48 21.07 61.01
C GLU A 438 -4.00 19.69 60.49
N PHE A 439 -4.22 19.44 59.17
CA PHE A 439 -3.86 18.16 58.56
C PHE A 439 -2.38 18.12 58.23
N VAL A 440 -1.75 16.98 58.50
CA VAL A 440 -0.34 16.73 58.19
C VAL A 440 -0.16 15.82 56.98
N CYS A 441 0.90 16.07 56.23
CA CYS A 441 1.24 15.27 55.08
C CYS A 441 1.68 13.86 55.47
N PRO A 442 1.07 12.78 54.95
CA PRO A 442 1.43 11.41 55.30
C PRO A 442 2.85 11.03 54.85
N ASP A 443 3.39 11.73 53.84
CA ASP A 443 4.72 11.42 53.27
C ASP A 443 5.87 12.05 54.10
N CYS A 444 5.66 13.19 54.77
CA CYS A 444 6.77 13.92 55.44
C CYS A 444 6.39 14.59 56.76
N GLY A 445 5.17 14.45 57.25
CA GLY A 445 4.72 14.99 58.53
C GLY A 445 4.53 16.51 58.63
N LYS A 446 4.78 17.28 57.54
CA LYS A 446 4.60 18.72 57.54
C LYS A 446 3.13 19.13 57.30
N PRO A 447 2.69 20.30 57.79
CA PRO A 447 1.31 20.74 57.60
C PRO A 447 0.90 20.82 56.12
N LEU A 448 -0.37 20.58 55.83
CA LEU A 448 -0.94 20.76 54.52
C LEU A 448 -1.52 22.17 54.37
N LEU A 449 -1.40 22.75 53.18
CA LEU A 449 -1.87 24.07 52.78
C LEU A 449 -3.11 23.92 51.90
N LEU A 450 -4.24 24.43 52.34
CA LEU A 450 -5.47 24.42 51.57
C LEU A 450 -5.41 25.45 50.44
N LYS A 451 -5.78 25.01 49.26
CA LYS A 451 -6.09 25.82 48.08
C LYS A 451 -7.48 25.46 47.61
N ASN A 452 -8.27 26.47 47.34
CA ASN A 452 -9.59 26.29 46.76
C ASN A 452 -9.75 27.14 45.49
N GLY A 453 -10.70 26.78 44.68
CA GLY A 453 -10.98 27.51 43.43
C GLY A 453 -12.18 26.94 42.70
N THR A 454 -12.47 27.52 41.54
CA THR A 454 -13.56 27.05 40.68
C THR A 454 -12.96 26.61 39.34
N SER A 455 -13.36 25.46 38.82
CA SER A 455 -12.92 24.97 37.51
C SER A 455 -13.51 25.81 36.37
N LYS A 456 -12.98 25.66 35.15
CA LYS A 456 -13.55 26.33 33.94
C LYS A 456 -15.01 25.90 33.68
N THR A 457 -15.47 24.79 34.26
CA THR A 457 -16.84 24.28 34.17
C THR A 457 -17.73 24.72 35.34
N GLY A 458 -17.27 25.64 36.18
CA GLY A 458 -18.02 26.18 37.33
C GLY A 458 -18.02 25.28 38.59
N LYS A 459 -17.34 24.17 38.58
CA LYS A 459 -17.29 23.23 39.75
C LYS A 459 -16.21 23.70 40.74
N ALA A 460 -16.59 23.92 41.98
CA ALA A 460 -15.66 24.20 43.07
C ALA A 460 -14.74 23.00 43.35
N TRP A 461 -13.47 23.29 43.68
CA TRP A 461 -12.48 22.28 44.04
C TRP A 461 -11.64 22.75 45.25
N GLU A 462 -11.19 21.80 46.02
CA GLU A 462 -10.29 21.98 47.16
C GLU A 462 -9.06 21.06 46.94
N ARG A 463 -7.86 21.59 47.21
CA ARG A 463 -6.60 20.87 47.08
C ARG A 463 -5.70 21.21 48.27
N PHE A 464 -5.12 20.19 48.86
CA PHE A 464 -4.22 20.27 49.99
C PHE A 464 -2.79 19.96 49.54
N ASP A 465 -1.93 20.97 49.47
CA ASP A 465 -0.53 20.85 49.09
C ASP A 465 0.38 20.77 50.29
N CYS A 466 1.39 19.90 50.27
CA CYS A 466 2.36 19.82 51.36
C CYS A 466 3.19 21.10 51.50
N SER A 467 3.31 21.62 52.70
CA SER A 467 4.19 22.80 52.98
C SER A 467 5.67 22.48 52.81
N GLY A 468 6.04 21.21 52.74
CA GLY A 468 7.40 20.75 52.51
C GLY A 468 7.90 20.84 51.07
N PHE A 469 7.11 21.41 50.17
CA PHE A 469 7.59 21.64 48.79
C PHE A 469 8.83 22.57 48.76
N PRO A 470 9.84 22.29 47.96
CA PRO A 470 9.93 21.30 46.85
C PRO A 470 10.43 19.88 47.27
N GLN A 471 10.86 19.68 48.52
CA GLN A 471 11.37 18.39 48.98
C GLN A 471 10.27 17.32 49.03
N CYS A 472 9.06 17.71 49.50
CA CYS A 472 7.86 16.88 49.42
C CYS A 472 6.87 17.44 48.43
N LYS A 473 6.52 16.66 47.40
CA LYS A 473 5.59 17.03 46.35
C LYS A 473 4.16 16.52 46.55
N ALA A 474 3.86 16.02 47.71
CA ALA A 474 2.54 15.47 48.02
C ALA A 474 1.45 16.52 47.88
N SER A 475 0.37 16.14 47.22
CA SER A 475 -0.82 16.99 47.01
C SER A 475 -2.05 16.09 46.94
N PHE A 476 -3.14 16.50 47.61
CA PHE A 476 -4.35 15.69 47.75
C PHE A 476 -5.57 16.51 47.36
N TRP A 477 -6.53 15.90 46.68
CA TRP A 477 -7.84 16.50 46.53
C TRP A 477 -8.62 16.40 47.82
N GLY A 478 -9.58 17.30 48.04
CA GLY A 478 -10.42 17.28 49.19
C GLY A 478 -11.81 17.87 48.93
N SER A 479 -12.63 17.83 49.94
CA SER A 479 -13.96 18.43 49.96
C SER A 479 -14.36 18.80 51.39
N ASN A 480 -15.16 19.88 51.52
CA ASN A 480 -15.63 20.36 52.82
C ASN A 480 -14.50 20.63 53.82
N GLY A 481 -13.38 21.16 53.32
CA GLY A 481 -12.24 21.50 54.17
C GLY A 481 -11.37 20.36 54.65
N LYS A 482 -11.61 19.11 54.18
CA LYS A 482 -10.84 17.93 54.57
C LYS A 482 -10.12 17.27 53.36
N PRO A 483 -8.83 16.90 53.50
CA PRO A 483 -8.10 16.18 52.46
C PRO A 483 -8.57 14.74 52.33
N ASP A 484 -8.67 14.27 51.10
CA ASP A 484 -8.87 12.87 50.74
C ASP A 484 -7.49 12.27 50.44
N PHE A 485 -6.89 11.57 51.37
CA PHE A 485 -5.54 11.04 51.27
C PHE A 485 -5.41 9.92 50.22
N ASP A 486 -6.53 9.33 49.80
CA ASP A 486 -6.57 8.31 48.74
C ASP A 486 -6.56 8.94 47.33
N LYS A 487 -6.90 10.24 47.23
CA LYS A 487 -6.95 10.98 45.97
C LYS A 487 -5.80 11.98 45.83
N ARG A 488 -4.63 11.49 45.38
CA ARG A 488 -3.50 12.36 45.12
C ARG A 488 -3.77 13.28 43.92
N ALA A 489 -3.47 14.56 44.05
CA ALA A 489 -3.55 15.54 42.95
C ALA A 489 -2.21 15.56 42.19
N GLY A 490 -2.25 15.31 40.89
CA GLY A 490 -1.05 15.40 40.02
C GLY A 490 -0.42 14.07 39.61
N THR A 491 -0.98 12.93 39.94
CA THR A 491 -0.65 11.64 39.31
C THR A 491 -1.61 11.39 38.14
N LYS A 492 -1.17 11.74 36.93
CA LYS A 492 -1.63 11.17 35.68
C LYS A 492 -0.49 10.40 35.05
#